data_94b86026133aa730f8be0efb04bc9c4a
#
_entry.id   94b86026133aa730f8be0efb04bc9c4a
#
_cell.length_a   1.000
_cell.length_b   1.000
_cell.length_c   1.000
_cell.angle_alpha   90.00
_cell.angle_beta   90.00
_cell.angle_gamma   90.00
#
_symmetry.space_group_name_H-M   'P 1'
#
loop_
_entity.id
_entity.type
_entity.pdbx_description
1 polymer ?
#
loop_
_entity_poly.entity_id
_entity_poly.type
_entity_poly.pdbx_seq_one_letter_code
_entity_poly.pdbx_strand_id
1 'polypeptide(L)'
;MSAFGLTLALVDASPGRTWLLTGLAGFYIVLLAVGALVPCLDFYLRAVCRGPADQPWVALTFDDGPDPAITPLLLELLRRERIRAVFFFVGEAARQYPALVAQAAADGHLIGNHSNRHGHGWAFSSTQRIIAEFEAANRTFTEILGHAPRFARTPVGASCPGLAKALACLRLGNIAWDVRGLEGLYRDPTRISARVVRRARNGSIILLHELYYGVARFEPQQVLETAQLTIDGLRARGFRFVRLDRLLTQPESAPWPDGWESSPETGALLAKGRAGESIMSERIASTTSRAGRA
;
A
#
# COMPACT_ATOMS: atom_id res chain seq x y z
N MET A 1 -9.63 -14.75 -54.83
CA MET A 1 -9.78 -13.53 -54.04
C MET A 1 -11.20 -13.52 -53.49
N SER A 2 -11.41 -14.11 -52.30
CA SER A 2 -12.71 -14.20 -51.65
C SER A 2 -12.81 -13.11 -50.61
N ALA A 3 -13.70 -12.14 -50.91
CA ALA A 3 -14.07 -11.09 -49.99
C ALA A 3 -14.80 -11.71 -48.77
N PHE A 4 -14.16 -11.70 -47.61
CA PHE A 4 -14.86 -11.89 -46.36
C PHE A 4 -15.65 -10.61 -46.10
N GLY A 5 -16.84 -10.54 -46.66
CA GLY A 5 -17.84 -9.57 -46.29
C GLY A 5 -18.33 -9.91 -44.89
N LEU A 6 -17.84 -9.17 -43.89
CA LEU A 6 -18.45 -9.14 -42.57
C LEU A 6 -19.82 -8.47 -42.72
N THR A 7 -20.81 -9.22 -43.12
CA THR A 7 -22.20 -8.80 -43.06
C THR A 7 -22.52 -8.70 -41.56
N LEU A 8 -22.40 -7.52 -41.03
CA LEU A 8 -23.12 -7.15 -39.81
C LEU A 8 -24.59 -7.31 -40.16
N ALA A 9 -25.14 -8.50 -39.90
CA ALA A 9 -26.57 -8.69 -39.86
C ALA A 9 -27.08 -7.61 -38.89
N LEU A 10 -27.76 -6.61 -39.43
CA LEU A 10 -28.65 -5.73 -38.69
C LEU A 10 -29.70 -6.66 -38.08
N VAL A 11 -29.37 -7.17 -36.93
CA VAL A 11 -30.21 -8.03 -36.14
C VAL A 11 -31.40 -7.18 -35.75
N ASP A 12 -32.60 -7.54 -36.20
CA ASP A 12 -33.84 -6.97 -35.73
C ASP A 12 -33.77 -6.79 -34.22
N ALA A 13 -33.48 -5.57 -33.81
CA ALA A 13 -33.29 -5.23 -32.40
C ALA A 13 -34.65 -5.02 -31.79
N SER A 14 -35.29 -6.15 -31.39
CA SER A 14 -36.44 -6.01 -30.53
C SER A 14 -36.01 -5.12 -29.33
N PRO A 15 -36.84 -4.16 -28.91
CA PRO A 15 -36.50 -3.25 -27.78
C PRO A 15 -35.97 -4.02 -26.56
N GLY A 16 -36.54 -5.17 -26.25
CA GLY A 16 -36.10 -6.02 -25.14
C GLY A 16 -34.64 -6.54 -25.27
N ARG A 17 -34.22 -6.89 -26.48
CA ARG A 17 -32.82 -7.35 -26.72
C ARG A 17 -31.83 -6.19 -26.61
N THR A 18 -32.20 -5.01 -27.11
CA THR A 18 -31.36 -3.81 -26.98
C THR A 18 -31.17 -3.43 -25.50
N TRP A 19 -32.24 -3.43 -24.71
CA TRP A 19 -32.16 -3.17 -23.28
C TRP A 19 -31.31 -4.22 -22.53
N LEU A 20 -31.45 -5.51 -22.89
CA LEU A 20 -30.64 -6.56 -22.31
C LEU A 20 -29.14 -6.38 -22.60
N LEU A 21 -28.78 -6.13 -23.87
CA LEU A 21 -27.36 -5.92 -24.24
C LEU A 21 -26.77 -4.66 -23.61
N THR A 22 -27.53 -3.58 -23.55
CA THR A 22 -27.10 -2.35 -22.87
C THR A 22 -26.93 -2.58 -21.38
N GLY A 23 -27.82 -3.31 -20.74
CA GLY A 23 -27.71 -3.68 -19.33
C GLY A 23 -26.49 -4.54 -19.04
N LEU A 24 -26.22 -5.55 -19.88
CA LEU A 24 -25.02 -6.39 -19.77
C LEU A 24 -23.74 -5.59 -19.97
N ALA A 25 -23.71 -4.70 -20.97
CA ALA A 25 -22.56 -3.84 -21.20
C ALA A 25 -22.30 -2.89 -20.01
N GLY A 26 -23.38 -2.28 -19.49
CA GLY A 26 -23.30 -1.44 -18.30
C GLY A 26 -22.81 -2.21 -17.08
N PHE A 27 -23.34 -3.40 -16.84
CA PHE A 27 -22.88 -4.28 -15.75
C PHE A 27 -21.39 -4.63 -15.89
N TYR A 28 -20.95 -4.98 -17.11
CA TYR A 28 -19.55 -5.29 -17.38
C TYR A 28 -18.62 -4.10 -17.11
N ILE A 29 -19.00 -2.90 -17.54
CA ILE A 29 -18.25 -1.68 -17.26
C ILE A 29 -18.15 -1.42 -15.75
N VAL A 30 -19.25 -1.58 -15.03
CA VAL A 30 -19.24 -1.43 -13.56
C VAL A 30 -18.33 -2.47 -12.90
N LEU A 31 -18.38 -3.72 -13.35
CA LEU A 31 -17.50 -4.77 -12.84
C LEU A 31 -16.03 -4.45 -13.04
N LEU A 32 -15.64 -3.99 -14.24
CA LEU A 32 -14.26 -3.57 -14.52
C LEU A 32 -13.85 -2.35 -13.66
N ALA A 33 -14.73 -1.37 -13.49
CA ALA A 33 -14.49 -0.19 -12.69
C ALA A 33 -14.31 -0.55 -11.21
N VAL A 34 -15.16 -1.42 -10.67
CA VAL A 34 -15.03 -1.93 -9.29
C VAL A 34 -13.71 -2.69 -9.12
N GLY A 35 -13.36 -3.55 -10.08
CA GLY A 35 -12.07 -4.26 -10.08
C GLY A 35 -10.87 -3.32 -10.15
N ALA A 36 -11.00 -2.18 -10.84
CA ALA A 36 -9.93 -1.19 -10.94
C ALA A 36 -9.79 -0.32 -9.68
N LEU A 37 -10.89 -0.02 -8.97
CA LEU A 37 -10.90 0.96 -7.87
C LEU A 37 -10.92 0.35 -6.47
N VAL A 38 -11.10 -0.96 -6.36
CA VAL A 38 -11.11 -1.68 -5.08
C VAL A 38 -9.93 -2.64 -5.03
N PRO A 39 -8.76 -2.18 -4.57
CA PRO A 39 -7.51 -2.95 -4.67
C PRO A 39 -7.56 -4.29 -3.93
N CYS A 40 -8.34 -4.40 -2.86
CA CYS A 40 -8.44 -5.62 -2.05
C CYS A 40 -9.38 -6.70 -2.63
N LEU A 41 -9.95 -6.48 -3.81
CA LEU A 41 -10.67 -7.53 -4.56
C LEU A 41 -9.73 -8.45 -5.33
N ASP A 42 -8.44 -8.08 -5.45
CA ASP A 42 -7.42 -8.83 -6.19
C ASP A 42 -7.82 -9.14 -7.65
N PHE A 43 -8.64 -8.26 -8.26
CA PHE A 43 -9.26 -8.50 -9.57
C PHE A 43 -8.23 -8.51 -10.71
N TYR A 44 -7.34 -7.50 -10.76
CA TYR A 44 -6.26 -7.42 -11.76
C TYR A 44 -4.91 -7.80 -11.20
N LEU A 45 -4.70 -7.57 -9.91
CA LEU A 45 -3.44 -7.77 -9.23
C LEU A 45 -3.69 -7.98 -7.76
N ARG A 46 -2.99 -8.94 -7.18
CA ARG A 46 -2.99 -9.12 -5.73
C ARG A 46 -2.36 -7.92 -5.03
N ALA A 47 -3.08 -7.38 -4.06
CA ALA A 47 -2.61 -6.28 -3.21
C ALA A 47 -2.57 -6.73 -1.76
N VAL A 48 -1.51 -6.38 -1.06
CA VAL A 48 -1.45 -6.60 0.39
C VAL A 48 -2.25 -5.51 1.09
N CYS A 49 -3.45 -5.85 1.52
CA CYS A 49 -4.36 -4.92 2.19
C CYS A 49 -4.28 -4.98 3.70
N ARG A 50 -3.80 -6.10 4.24
CA ARG A 50 -3.72 -6.37 5.67
C ARG A 50 -2.67 -7.43 5.95
N GLY A 51 -2.01 -7.34 7.09
CA GLY A 51 -1.14 -8.39 7.63
C GLY A 51 -1.93 -9.46 8.40
N PRO A 52 -1.22 -10.41 9.02
CA PRO A 52 -1.79 -11.42 9.91
C PRO A 52 -2.60 -10.83 11.05
N ALA A 53 -3.60 -11.58 11.54
CA ALA A 53 -4.56 -11.10 12.53
C ALA A 53 -4.33 -11.68 13.94
N ASP A 54 -3.28 -12.44 14.14
CA ASP A 54 -2.90 -13.12 15.38
C ASP A 54 -2.47 -12.17 16.51
N GLN A 55 -1.97 -10.99 16.14
CA GLN A 55 -1.54 -9.97 17.09
C GLN A 55 -2.33 -8.66 16.92
N PRO A 56 -2.51 -7.85 17.98
CA PRO A 56 -3.16 -6.56 17.91
C PRO A 56 -2.20 -5.51 17.31
N TRP A 57 -1.63 -5.83 16.16
CA TRP A 57 -0.67 -4.98 15.46
C TRP A 57 -1.33 -4.25 14.30
N VAL A 58 -0.89 -3.03 14.07
CA VAL A 58 -1.29 -2.19 12.93
C VAL A 58 -0.09 -1.50 12.33
N ALA A 59 -0.11 -1.27 11.02
CA ALA A 59 0.88 -0.44 10.33
C ALA A 59 0.25 0.89 9.90
N LEU A 60 0.93 1.99 10.22
CA LEU A 60 0.53 3.33 9.80
C LEU A 60 1.27 3.71 8.53
N THR A 61 0.56 4.21 7.53
CA THR A 61 1.12 4.61 6.24
C THR A 61 0.60 5.98 5.82
N PHE A 62 1.47 6.77 5.19
CA PHE A 62 1.15 8.09 4.65
C PHE A 62 1.48 8.14 3.17
N ASP A 63 0.57 8.70 2.37
CA ASP A 63 0.73 8.85 0.92
C ASP A 63 0.95 10.32 0.54
N ASP A 64 1.37 10.53 -0.71
CA ASP A 64 1.43 11.81 -1.43
C ASP A 64 2.57 12.76 -1.08
N GLY A 65 3.34 12.53 -0.04
CA GLY A 65 4.51 13.36 0.30
C GLY A 65 5.73 13.10 -0.63
N PRO A 66 6.91 13.70 -0.31
CA PRO A 66 7.14 14.60 0.82
C PRO A 66 6.63 16.03 0.56
N ASP A 67 6.11 16.66 1.61
CA ASP A 67 5.74 18.08 1.61
C ASP A 67 6.59 18.86 2.63
N PRO A 68 7.20 20.00 2.27
CA PRO A 68 8.12 20.74 3.15
C PRO A 68 7.43 21.34 4.37
N ALA A 69 6.11 21.54 4.36
CA ALA A 69 5.37 22.07 5.49
C ALA A 69 4.81 20.98 6.41
N ILE A 70 4.60 19.77 5.90
CA ILE A 70 3.90 18.69 6.61
C ILE A 70 4.85 17.59 7.04
N THR A 71 5.68 17.08 6.14
CA THR A 71 6.56 15.93 6.42
C THR A 71 7.45 16.15 7.67
N PRO A 72 8.13 17.29 7.86
CA PRO A 72 8.95 17.50 9.06
C PRO A 72 8.15 17.39 10.36
N LEU A 73 6.93 17.93 10.37
CA LEU A 73 6.06 17.90 11.54
C LEU A 73 5.52 16.50 11.84
N LEU A 74 5.21 15.72 10.79
CA LEU A 74 4.83 14.31 10.94
C LEU A 74 6.00 13.47 11.48
N LEU A 75 7.21 13.66 10.98
CA LEU A 75 8.40 12.94 11.47
C LEU A 75 8.64 13.25 12.96
N GLU A 76 8.49 14.52 13.37
CA GLU A 76 8.59 14.92 14.78
C GLU A 76 7.52 14.25 15.64
N LEU A 77 6.25 14.26 15.18
CA LEU A 77 5.14 13.57 15.84
C LEU A 77 5.45 12.08 16.02
N LEU A 78 5.81 11.39 14.94
CA LEU A 78 6.06 9.96 14.96
C LEU A 78 7.26 9.57 15.83
N ARG A 79 8.31 10.43 15.88
CA ARG A 79 9.46 10.25 16.75
C ARG A 79 9.05 10.38 18.23
N ARG A 80 8.28 11.40 18.58
CA ARG A 80 7.74 11.59 19.93
C ARG A 80 6.87 10.40 20.35
N GLU A 81 6.04 9.89 19.43
CA GLU A 81 5.18 8.74 19.66
C GLU A 81 5.92 7.39 19.52
N ARG A 82 7.21 7.37 19.17
CA ARG A 82 8.03 6.16 18.95
C ARG A 82 7.40 5.19 17.95
N ILE A 83 6.79 5.74 16.88
CA ILE A 83 6.15 4.98 15.81
C ILE A 83 7.01 5.05 14.56
N ARG A 84 7.25 3.89 13.93
CA ARG A 84 7.86 3.79 12.61
C ARG A 84 6.78 3.47 11.60
N ALA A 85 6.52 4.41 10.69
CA ALA A 85 5.51 4.34 9.66
C ALA A 85 6.11 3.96 8.30
N VAL A 86 5.26 3.93 7.27
CA VAL A 86 5.66 3.89 5.86
C VAL A 86 5.21 5.18 5.20
N PHE A 87 6.09 5.78 4.42
CA PHE A 87 5.78 6.91 3.56
C PHE A 87 5.84 6.47 2.11
N PHE A 88 4.72 6.50 1.41
CA PHE A 88 4.67 6.31 -0.03
C PHE A 88 4.83 7.67 -0.69
N PHE A 89 6.09 7.99 -0.98
CA PHE A 89 6.44 9.28 -1.55
C PHE A 89 6.34 9.28 -3.07
N VAL A 90 5.97 10.45 -3.63
CA VAL A 90 5.94 10.73 -5.06
C VAL A 90 7.34 11.09 -5.54
N GLY A 91 7.81 10.47 -6.64
CA GLY A 91 9.19 10.62 -7.11
C GLY A 91 9.59 12.06 -7.46
N GLU A 92 8.72 12.85 -8.09
CA GLU A 92 8.99 14.26 -8.39
C GLU A 92 9.12 15.11 -7.12
N ALA A 93 8.25 14.88 -6.12
CA ALA A 93 8.34 15.55 -4.83
C ALA A 93 9.60 15.11 -4.06
N ALA A 94 9.94 13.83 -4.10
CA ALA A 94 11.17 13.29 -3.51
C ALA A 94 12.43 13.94 -4.11
N ARG A 95 12.46 14.14 -5.43
CA ARG A 95 13.55 14.84 -6.10
C ARG A 95 13.64 16.31 -5.71
N GLN A 96 12.50 16.97 -5.48
CA GLN A 96 12.46 18.35 -5.03
C GLN A 96 12.90 18.52 -3.57
N TYR A 97 12.60 17.53 -2.73
CA TYR A 97 12.87 17.57 -1.28
C TYR A 97 13.65 16.33 -0.80
N PRO A 98 14.86 16.06 -1.35
CA PRO A 98 15.60 14.84 -1.08
C PRO A 98 16.02 14.70 0.40
N ALA A 99 16.26 15.81 1.08
CA ALA A 99 16.62 15.82 2.50
C ALA A 99 15.49 15.27 3.39
N LEU A 100 14.21 15.49 3.03
CA LEU A 100 13.07 14.97 3.79
C LEU A 100 12.94 13.45 3.63
N VAL A 101 13.21 12.93 2.43
CA VAL A 101 13.24 11.49 2.18
C VAL A 101 14.35 10.81 2.98
N ALA A 102 15.56 11.39 2.94
CA ALA A 102 16.70 10.91 3.71
C ALA A 102 16.44 10.95 5.23
N GLN A 103 15.83 12.04 5.73
CA GLN A 103 15.45 12.18 7.13
C GLN A 103 14.45 11.12 7.56
N ALA A 104 13.37 10.90 6.78
CA ALA A 104 12.37 9.87 7.06
C ALA A 104 13.00 8.47 7.14
N ALA A 105 13.92 8.15 6.22
CA ALA A 105 14.65 6.89 6.24
C ALA A 105 15.60 6.78 7.46
N ALA A 106 16.33 7.85 7.81
CA ALA A 106 17.21 7.90 8.97
C ALA A 106 16.46 7.73 10.30
N ASP A 107 15.23 8.25 10.41
CA ASP A 107 14.33 8.04 11.55
C ASP A 107 13.76 6.61 11.62
N GLY A 108 14.12 5.75 10.64
CA GLY A 108 13.75 4.33 10.60
C GLY A 108 12.38 4.04 10.00
N HIS A 109 11.78 5.02 9.33
CA HIS A 109 10.57 4.80 8.52
C HIS A 109 10.91 4.03 7.25
N LEU A 110 9.93 3.31 6.68
CA LEU A 110 10.05 2.73 5.35
C LEU A 110 9.64 3.75 4.29
N ILE A 111 10.40 3.80 3.21
CA ILE A 111 10.06 4.59 2.04
C ILE A 111 9.48 3.64 0.99
N GLY A 112 8.28 3.95 0.51
CA GLY A 112 7.59 3.28 -0.57
C GLY A 112 7.51 4.17 -1.81
N ASN A 113 7.33 3.55 -2.97
CA ASN A 113 7.18 4.23 -4.25
C ASN A 113 5.71 4.50 -4.55
N HIS A 114 5.33 5.78 -4.68
CA HIS A 114 3.97 6.22 -5.04
C HIS A 114 3.86 6.75 -6.48
N SER A 115 4.60 6.13 -7.43
CA SER A 115 4.84 6.59 -8.80
C SER A 115 5.68 7.88 -8.86
N ASN A 116 6.01 8.31 -10.09
CA ASN A 116 6.82 9.51 -10.28
C ASN A 116 6.00 10.80 -10.20
N ARG A 117 4.78 10.82 -10.79
CA ARG A 117 3.96 12.04 -10.97
C ARG A 117 2.58 11.96 -10.37
N HIS A 118 2.23 10.88 -9.70
CA HIS A 118 0.88 10.69 -9.16
C HIS A 118 -0.24 10.86 -10.21
N GLY A 119 -0.05 10.28 -11.41
CA GLY A 119 -1.04 10.42 -12.50
C GLY A 119 -2.38 9.74 -12.19
N HIS A 120 -3.49 10.33 -12.64
CA HIS A 120 -4.84 9.79 -12.39
C HIS A 120 -5.31 8.77 -13.45
N GLY A 121 -4.54 8.59 -14.52
CA GLY A 121 -4.93 7.75 -15.69
C GLY A 121 -4.50 6.29 -15.62
N TRP A 122 -4.29 5.71 -14.43
CA TRP A 122 -3.74 4.35 -14.26
C TRP A 122 -4.55 3.26 -14.94
N ALA A 123 -5.87 3.33 -14.86
CA ALA A 123 -6.76 2.32 -15.44
C ALA A 123 -6.61 2.18 -16.97
N PHE A 124 -6.13 3.22 -17.64
CA PHE A 124 -5.94 3.30 -19.08
C PHE A 124 -4.47 3.30 -19.50
N SER A 125 -3.54 3.10 -18.56
CA SER A 125 -2.11 3.14 -18.85
C SER A 125 -1.60 1.82 -19.41
N SER A 126 -0.70 1.90 -20.40
CA SER A 126 0.03 0.72 -20.88
C SER A 126 1.04 0.24 -19.82
N THR A 127 1.38 -1.03 -19.86
CA THR A 127 2.41 -1.62 -18.99
C THR A 127 3.73 -0.84 -19.04
N GLN A 128 4.15 -0.43 -20.23
CA GLN A 128 5.40 0.32 -20.43
C GLN A 128 5.35 1.68 -19.74
N ARG A 129 4.20 2.37 -19.81
CA ARG A 129 4.03 3.66 -19.14
C ARG A 129 4.05 3.49 -17.61
N ILE A 130 3.45 2.43 -17.10
CA ILE A 130 3.48 2.13 -15.66
C ILE A 130 4.93 1.83 -15.23
N ILE A 131 5.66 1.00 -15.97
CA ILE A 131 7.08 0.71 -15.70
C ILE A 131 7.87 2.02 -15.66
N ALA A 132 7.74 2.86 -16.67
CA ALA A 132 8.50 4.13 -16.77
C ALA A 132 8.21 5.05 -15.56
N GLU A 133 6.97 5.14 -15.09
CA GLU A 133 6.60 5.95 -13.93
C GLU A 133 7.23 5.43 -12.63
N PHE A 134 7.10 4.14 -12.34
CA PHE A 134 7.69 3.58 -11.12
C PHE A 134 9.21 3.52 -11.16
N GLU A 135 9.79 3.25 -12.33
CA GLU A 135 11.24 3.22 -12.54
C GLU A 135 11.86 4.62 -12.38
N ALA A 136 11.21 5.68 -12.89
CA ALA A 136 11.67 7.05 -12.70
C ALA A 136 11.72 7.42 -11.20
N ALA A 137 10.68 7.07 -10.44
CA ALA A 137 10.69 7.26 -8.99
C ALA A 137 11.76 6.39 -8.30
N ASN A 138 11.93 5.13 -8.69
CA ASN A 138 12.97 4.25 -8.15
C ASN A 138 14.38 4.82 -8.35
N ARG A 139 14.67 5.43 -9.51
CA ARG A 139 15.95 6.11 -9.74
C ARG A 139 16.17 7.23 -8.73
N THR A 140 15.17 8.12 -8.54
CA THR A 140 15.23 9.20 -7.56
C THR A 140 15.48 8.66 -6.14
N PHE A 141 14.75 7.63 -5.73
CA PHE A 141 14.95 7.05 -4.39
C PHE A 141 16.31 6.37 -4.26
N THR A 142 16.81 5.72 -5.31
CA THR A 142 18.15 5.10 -5.28
C THR A 142 19.26 6.15 -5.16
N GLU A 143 19.12 7.29 -5.83
CA GLU A 143 20.05 8.42 -5.68
C GLU A 143 20.09 8.98 -4.26
N ILE A 144 18.94 9.01 -3.58
CA ILE A 144 18.83 9.58 -2.22
C ILE A 144 19.22 8.56 -1.14
N LEU A 145 18.78 7.30 -1.27
CA LEU A 145 18.85 6.28 -0.22
C LEU A 145 19.95 5.23 -0.45
N GLY A 146 20.55 5.19 -1.64
CA GLY A 146 21.48 4.13 -2.04
C GLY A 146 20.80 2.84 -2.51
N HIS A 147 19.48 2.75 -2.44
CA HIS A 147 18.70 1.58 -2.89
C HIS A 147 17.28 1.98 -3.31
N ALA A 148 16.67 1.19 -4.18
CA ALA A 148 15.27 1.38 -4.54
C ALA A 148 14.33 0.91 -3.42
N PRO A 149 13.13 1.51 -3.28
CA PRO A 149 12.07 1.00 -2.43
C PRO A 149 11.66 -0.43 -2.81
N ARG A 150 11.23 -1.20 -1.83
CA ARG A 150 10.74 -2.58 -2.02
C ARG A 150 9.23 -2.65 -2.20
N PHE A 151 8.54 -1.62 -1.75
CA PHE A 151 7.09 -1.51 -1.76
C PHE A 151 6.64 -0.39 -2.68
N ALA A 152 5.53 -0.61 -3.36
CA ALA A 152 4.83 0.40 -4.11
C ALA A 152 3.37 0.45 -3.67
N ARG A 153 2.78 1.63 -3.82
CA ARG A 153 1.35 1.84 -3.75
C ARG A 153 0.93 2.65 -4.97
N THR A 154 -0.10 2.19 -5.66
CA THR A 154 -0.59 2.92 -6.83
C THR A 154 -1.39 4.14 -6.42
N PRO A 155 -1.26 5.27 -7.15
CA PRO A 155 -2.10 6.44 -6.94
C PRO A 155 -3.58 6.08 -6.91
N VAL A 156 -4.32 6.66 -5.97
CA VAL A 156 -5.75 6.40 -5.68
C VAL A 156 -6.10 4.92 -5.46
N GLY A 157 -5.10 4.04 -5.32
CA GLY A 157 -5.30 2.59 -5.22
C GLY A 157 -5.77 1.93 -6.51
N ALA A 158 -5.70 2.64 -7.65
CA ALA A 158 -6.20 2.11 -8.90
C ALA A 158 -5.32 0.97 -9.43
N SER A 159 -5.96 -0.05 -10.00
CA SER A 159 -5.30 -1.19 -10.64
C SER A 159 -5.77 -1.37 -12.09
N CYS A 160 -4.93 -2.02 -12.89
CA CYS A 160 -5.26 -2.35 -14.28
C CYS A 160 -4.50 -3.62 -14.70
N PRO A 161 -4.87 -4.27 -15.82
CA PRO A 161 -4.23 -5.50 -16.26
C PRO A 161 -2.70 -5.41 -16.43
N GLY A 162 -2.19 -4.24 -16.83
CA GLY A 162 -0.75 -4.02 -17.03
C GLY A 162 0.07 -3.86 -15.75
N LEU A 163 -0.60 -3.56 -14.63
CA LEU A 163 0.07 -3.23 -13.37
C LEU A 163 0.84 -4.44 -12.79
N ALA A 164 0.23 -5.62 -12.81
CA ALA A 164 0.85 -6.84 -12.30
C ALA A 164 2.22 -7.10 -12.95
N LYS A 165 2.25 -7.04 -14.30
CA LYS A 165 3.47 -7.21 -15.06
C LYS A 165 4.50 -6.11 -14.77
N ALA A 166 4.04 -4.86 -14.65
CA ALA A 166 4.92 -3.73 -14.37
C ALA A 166 5.61 -3.86 -13.00
N LEU A 167 4.85 -4.14 -11.93
CA LEU A 167 5.40 -4.29 -10.59
C LEU A 167 6.30 -5.52 -10.47
N ALA A 168 5.96 -6.64 -11.13
CA ALA A 168 6.80 -7.83 -11.20
C ALA A 168 8.15 -7.54 -11.87
N CYS A 169 8.15 -6.83 -13.01
CA CYS A 169 9.39 -6.42 -13.68
C CYS A 169 10.30 -5.57 -12.78
N LEU A 170 9.71 -4.73 -11.94
CA LEU A 170 10.44 -3.84 -11.03
C LEU A 170 10.68 -4.45 -9.64
N ARG A 171 10.21 -5.66 -9.38
CA ARG A 171 10.29 -6.36 -8.09
C ARG A 171 9.70 -5.54 -6.95
N LEU A 172 8.56 -4.90 -7.18
CA LEU A 172 7.85 -4.07 -6.22
C LEU A 172 6.64 -4.81 -5.64
N GLY A 173 6.58 -4.93 -4.32
CA GLY A 173 5.40 -5.44 -3.62
C GLY A 173 4.27 -4.41 -3.62
N ASN A 174 3.07 -4.80 -4.08
CA ASN A 174 1.91 -3.92 -4.10
C ASN A 174 1.24 -3.85 -2.73
N ILE A 175 1.34 -2.71 -2.07
CA ILE A 175 0.74 -2.46 -0.76
C ILE A 175 -0.49 -1.57 -0.91
N ALA A 176 -1.64 -2.08 -0.49
CA ALA A 176 -2.86 -1.30 -0.35
C ALA A 176 -3.17 -1.02 1.13
N TRP A 177 -4.43 -0.99 1.49
CA TRP A 177 -4.90 -0.74 2.85
C TRP A 177 -6.25 -1.42 3.07
N ASP A 178 -6.58 -1.75 4.29
CA ASP A 178 -7.94 -2.15 4.66
C ASP A 178 -8.70 -1.04 5.42
N VAL A 179 -7.99 -0.04 5.93
CA VAL A 179 -8.57 1.10 6.66
C VAL A 179 -8.02 2.41 6.11
N ARG A 180 -8.92 3.35 5.82
CA ARG A 180 -8.58 4.72 5.39
C ARG A 180 -9.47 5.77 6.05
N GLY A 181 -8.95 6.97 6.20
CA GLY A 181 -9.64 8.10 6.81
C GLY A 181 -10.77 8.68 5.95
N LEU A 182 -10.63 8.63 4.62
CA LEU A 182 -11.46 9.32 3.64
C LEU A 182 -11.30 10.86 3.71
N GLU A 183 -10.08 11.32 3.81
CA GLU A 183 -9.69 12.73 3.93
C GLU A 183 -10.16 13.57 2.74
N GLY A 184 -10.33 12.98 1.56
CA GLY A 184 -10.94 13.63 0.39
C GLY A 184 -12.41 13.95 0.56
N LEU A 185 -13.11 13.25 1.47
CA LEU A 185 -14.54 13.45 1.76
C LEU A 185 -14.77 14.23 3.06
N TYR A 186 -13.93 13.98 4.06
CA TYR A 186 -14.02 14.61 5.37
C TYR A 186 -12.81 15.51 5.59
N ARG A 187 -13.06 16.68 6.25
CA ARG A 187 -12.01 17.64 6.60
C ARG A 187 -11.78 17.72 8.11
N ASP A 188 -12.72 17.24 8.90
CA ASP A 188 -12.65 17.22 10.34
C ASP A 188 -11.76 16.09 10.85
N PRO A 189 -10.61 16.40 11.52
CA PRO A 189 -9.70 15.42 12.08
C PRO A 189 -10.37 14.42 13.01
N THR A 190 -11.33 14.86 13.80
CA THR A 190 -12.07 14.01 14.74
C THR A 190 -12.89 12.96 14.01
N ARG A 191 -13.57 13.36 12.94
CA ARG A 191 -14.40 12.45 12.15
C ARG A 191 -13.55 11.44 11.38
N ILE A 192 -12.40 11.89 10.83
CA ILE A 192 -11.46 11.04 10.11
C ILE A 192 -10.88 9.99 11.05
N SER A 193 -10.32 10.43 12.19
CA SER A 193 -9.70 9.54 13.18
C SER A 193 -10.70 8.56 13.79
N ALA A 194 -11.89 9.01 14.16
CA ALA A 194 -12.95 8.14 14.68
C ALA A 194 -13.36 7.03 13.70
N ARG A 195 -13.39 7.36 12.39
CA ARG A 195 -13.63 6.36 11.35
C ARG A 195 -12.51 5.32 11.29
N VAL A 196 -11.24 5.75 11.29
CA VAL A 196 -10.07 4.86 11.28
C VAL A 196 -10.09 3.96 12.50
N VAL A 197 -10.19 4.55 13.68
CA VAL A 197 -10.20 3.85 14.98
C VAL A 197 -11.30 2.79 15.01
N ARG A 198 -12.52 3.14 14.61
CA ARG A 198 -13.66 2.19 14.61
C ARG A 198 -13.44 1.01 13.67
N ARG A 199 -12.79 1.21 12.52
CA ARG A 199 -12.62 0.18 11.48
C ARG A 199 -11.36 -0.66 11.63
N ALA A 200 -10.39 -0.19 12.39
CA ALA A 200 -9.15 -0.91 12.61
C ALA A 200 -9.38 -2.24 13.32
N ARG A 201 -8.62 -3.24 12.90
CA ARG A 201 -8.58 -4.60 13.41
C ARG A 201 -7.16 -5.14 13.37
N ASN A 202 -6.92 -6.29 13.97
CA ASN A 202 -5.59 -6.90 13.96
C ASN A 202 -5.05 -7.04 12.53
N GLY A 203 -3.81 -6.65 12.33
CA GLY A 203 -3.14 -6.69 11.04
C GLY A 203 -3.47 -5.51 10.10
N SER A 204 -4.30 -4.54 10.51
CA SER A 204 -4.70 -3.42 9.63
C SER A 204 -3.51 -2.62 9.11
N ILE A 205 -3.54 -2.35 7.80
CA ILE A 205 -2.72 -1.34 7.13
C ILE A 205 -3.58 -0.09 7.00
N ILE A 206 -3.16 0.98 7.68
CA ILE A 206 -3.93 2.21 7.81
C ILE A 206 -3.35 3.24 6.86
N LEU A 207 -4.21 3.77 5.97
CA LEU A 207 -3.88 4.85 5.04
C LEU A 207 -4.34 6.19 5.60
N LEU A 208 -3.39 7.10 5.71
CA LEU A 208 -3.57 8.54 5.85
C LEU A 208 -2.78 9.25 4.74
N HIS A 209 -3.00 10.55 4.55
CA HIS A 209 -2.33 11.34 3.53
C HIS A 209 -1.63 12.55 4.14
N GLU A 210 -0.44 12.89 3.62
CA GLU A 210 0.20 14.19 3.87
C GLU A 210 -0.46 15.29 3.03
N LEU A 211 -0.75 14.95 1.78
CA LEU A 211 -1.42 15.81 0.80
C LEU A 211 -2.59 15.05 0.19
N TYR A 212 -3.37 15.73 -0.63
CA TYR A 212 -4.33 15.09 -1.51
C TYR A 212 -4.13 15.60 -2.93
N TYR A 213 -3.30 14.89 -3.68
CA TYR A 213 -2.86 15.33 -5.00
C TYR A 213 -4.04 15.71 -5.90
N GLY A 214 -4.04 17.00 -6.34
CA GLY A 214 -5.02 17.50 -7.33
C GLY A 214 -6.40 17.87 -6.78
N VAL A 215 -6.69 17.68 -5.48
CA VAL A 215 -8.02 17.97 -4.92
C VAL A 215 -7.99 19.13 -3.92
N ALA A 216 -7.07 19.12 -2.98
CA ALA A 216 -6.92 20.23 -2.02
C ALA A 216 -5.63 20.03 -1.18
N ARG A 217 -5.02 21.13 -0.77
CA ARG A 217 -4.04 21.12 0.30
C ARG A 217 -4.75 20.96 1.65
N PHE A 218 -4.19 20.10 2.49
CA PHE A 218 -4.53 20.08 3.90
C PHE A 218 -3.70 21.14 4.62
N GLU A 219 -4.30 21.75 5.62
CA GLU A 219 -3.53 22.54 6.56
C GLU A 219 -2.66 21.58 7.40
N PRO A 220 -1.37 21.90 7.62
CA PRO A 220 -0.48 21.04 8.38
C PRO A 220 -1.05 20.61 9.73
N GLN A 221 -1.74 21.53 10.39
CA GLN A 221 -2.38 21.27 11.69
C GLN A 221 -3.46 20.18 11.60
N GLN A 222 -4.25 20.15 10.52
CA GLN A 222 -5.28 19.12 10.32
C GLN A 222 -4.66 17.72 10.15
N VAL A 223 -3.56 17.63 9.41
CA VAL A 223 -2.85 16.35 9.20
C VAL A 223 -2.28 15.84 10.53
N LEU A 224 -1.63 16.70 11.29
CA LEU A 224 -1.05 16.36 12.59
C LEU A 224 -2.12 15.94 13.60
N GLU A 225 -3.20 16.69 13.69
CA GLU A 225 -4.30 16.39 14.59
C GLU A 225 -4.97 15.06 14.21
N THR A 226 -5.19 14.82 12.92
CA THR A 226 -5.72 13.53 12.42
C THR A 226 -4.80 12.38 12.80
N ALA A 227 -3.49 12.53 12.61
CA ALA A 227 -2.50 11.51 12.96
C ALA A 227 -2.47 11.26 14.48
N GLN A 228 -2.41 12.33 15.29
CA GLN A 228 -2.40 12.21 16.76
C GLN A 228 -3.66 11.53 17.28
N LEU A 229 -4.85 12.01 16.90
CA LEU A 229 -6.12 11.41 17.33
C LEU A 229 -6.26 9.94 16.88
N THR A 230 -5.73 9.61 15.70
CA THR A 230 -5.69 8.22 15.21
C THR A 230 -4.78 7.37 16.10
N ILE A 231 -3.58 7.85 16.43
CA ILE A 231 -2.62 7.15 17.29
C ILE A 231 -3.23 6.90 18.67
N ASP A 232 -3.76 7.94 19.29
CA ASP A 232 -4.33 7.86 20.64
C ASP A 232 -5.52 6.90 20.70
N GLY A 233 -6.43 7.02 19.74
CA GLY A 233 -7.61 6.17 19.66
C GLY A 233 -7.27 4.69 19.41
N LEU A 234 -6.26 4.40 18.59
CA LEU A 234 -5.83 3.01 18.35
C LEU A 234 -5.11 2.43 19.57
N ARG A 235 -4.28 3.20 20.27
CA ARG A 235 -3.65 2.78 21.54
C ARG A 235 -4.68 2.51 22.61
N ALA A 236 -5.69 3.38 22.73
CA ALA A 236 -6.80 3.17 23.67
C ALA A 236 -7.58 1.87 23.41
N ARG A 237 -7.58 1.39 22.15
CA ARG A 237 -8.12 0.08 21.77
C ARG A 237 -7.14 -1.08 21.93
N GLY A 238 -5.94 -0.85 22.45
CA GLY A 238 -4.92 -1.87 22.69
C GLY A 238 -4.06 -2.24 21.48
N PHE A 239 -4.15 -1.50 20.38
CA PHE A 239 -3.30 -1.75 19.20
C PHE A 239 -1.86 -1.29 19.43
N ARG A 240 -0.91 -2.06 18.89
CA ARG A 240 0.52 -1.72 18.80
C ARG A 240 0.89 -1.35 17.38
N PHE A 241 1.59 -0.24 17.23
CA PHE A 241 2.12 0.17 15.95
C PHE A 241 3.40 -0.59 15.65
N VAL A 242 3.44 -1.25 14.50
CA VAL A 242 4.64 -1.92 14.01
C VAL A 242 4.95 -1.45 12.58
N ARG A 243 6.22 -1.50 12.21
CA ARG A 243 6.62 -1.18 10.83
C ARG A 243 6.07 -2.25 9.89
N LEU A 244 5.69 -1.85 8.68
CA LEU A 244 4.99 -2.72 7.72
C LEU A 244 5.73 -4.03 7.42
N ASP A 245 7.05 -3.97 7.22
CA ASP A 245 7.86 -5.17 6.97
C ASP A 245 7.77 -6.17 8.12
N ARG A 246 7.76 -5.69 9.38
CA ARG A 246 7.53 -6.54 10.55
C ARG A 246 6.11 -7.09 10.60
N LEU A 247 5.11 -6.29 10.22
CA LEU A 247 3.73 -6.75 10.17
C LEU A 247 3.57 -7.92 9.19
N LEU A 248 4.30 -7.87 8.06
CA LEU A 248 4.17 -8.83 6.96
C LEU A 248 5.08 -10.07 7.08
N THR A 249 6.04 -10.08 7.98
CA THR A 249 6.98 -11.23 8.18
C THR A 249 6.46 -12.28 9.17
N GLN A 250 5.22 -12.16 9.66
CA GLN A 250 4.63 -13.19 10.51
C GLN A 250 4.35 -14.48 9.71
N PRO A 251 4.41 -15.68 10.34
CA PRO A 251 4.32 -16.98 9.66
C PRO A 251 3.06 -17.20 8.83
N GLU A 252 1.96 -16.53 9.17
CA GLU A 252 0.66 -16.64 8.50
C GLU A 252 0.47 -15.61 7.37
N SER A 253 1.46 -14.76 7.07
CA SER A 253 1.33 -13.87 5.93
C SER A 253 1.28 -14.68 4.64
N ALA A 254 0.28 -14.41 3.80
CA ALA A 254 0.15 -15.07 2.52
C ALA A 254 1.43 -14.90 1.70
N PRO A 255 1.83 -15.91 0.91
CA PRO A 255 3.06 -15.84 0.13
C PRO A 255 3.06 -14.59 -0.76
N TRP A 256 4.21 -13.95 -0.84
CA TRP A 256 4.43 -12.82 -1.73
C TRP A 256 4.22 -13.24 -3.19
N PRO A 257 3.91 -12.32 -4.09
CA PRO A 257 3.86 -12.60 -5.52
C PRO A 257 5.14 -13.29 -5.98
N ASP A 258 5.01 -14.24 -6.91
CA ASP A 258 6.14 -14.97 -7.49
C ASP A 258 7.28 -14.01 -7.90
N GLY A 259 8.51 -14.31 -7.50
CA GLY A 259 9.69 -13.48 -7.74
C GLY A 259 10.09 -12.51 -6.62
N TRP A 260 9.27 -12.31 -5.59
CA TRP A 260 9.62 -11.50 -4.43
C TRP A 260 10.73 -12.12 -3.56
N GLU A 261 10.74 -13.45 -3.43
CA GLU A 261 11.72 -14.19 -2.60
C GLU A 261 13.16 -14.13 -3.13
N SER A 262 13.34 -13.69 -4.35
CA SER A 262 14.64 -13.72 -5.05
C SER A 262 15.56 -12.51 -4.78
N SER A 263 15.17 -11.55 -3.94
CA SER A 263 16.11 -10.49 -3.54
C SER A 263 17.02 -11.01 -2.41
N PRO A 264 18.36 -10.83 -2.51
CA PRO A 264 19.31 -11.34 -1.50
C PRO A 264 19.01 -10.87 -0.08
N GLU A 265 18.45 -9.69 0.08
CA GLU A 265 18.10 -9.10 1.38
C GLU A 265 16.81 -9.67 1.97
N THR A 266 15.81 -10.02 1.13
CA THR A 266 14.57 -10.66 1.58
C THR A 266 14.85 -12.08 2.03
N GLY A 267 15.67 -12.82 1.30
CA GLY A 267 16.15 -14.14 1.70
C GLY A 267 16.90 -14.12 3.03
N ALA A 268 17.73 -13.11 3.27
CA ALA A 268 18.49 -12.97 4.53
C ALA A 268 17.58 -12.60 5.72
N LEU A 269 16.52 -11.81 5.53
CA LEU A 269 15.56 -11.47 6.58
C LEU A 269 14.64 -12.66 6.92
N LEU A 270 14.18 -13.40 5.92
CA LEU A 270 13.38 -14.62 6.11
C LEU A 270 14.21 -15.74 6.71
N ALA A 271 15.50 -15.87 6.33
CA ALA A 271 16.42 -16.84 6.92
C ALA A 271 16.76 -16.53 8.39
N LYS A 272 16.92 -15.25 8.77
CA LYS A 272 17.12 -14.84 10.18
C LYS A 272 15.87 -15.07 11.03
N GLY A 273 14.65 -14.89 10.49
CA GLY A 273 13.39 -15.24 11.16
C GLY A 273 13.32 -16.75 11.45
N ARG A 274 13.56 -17.59 10.46
CA ARG A 274 13.56 -19.07 10.61
C ARG A 274 14.66 -19.58 11.53
N ALA A 275 15.84 -18.98 11.51
CA ALA A 275 16.92 -19.35 12.43
C ALA A 275 16.61 -18.98 13.89
N GLY A 276 15.90 -17.88 14.13
CA GLY A 276 15.44 -17.49 15.47
C GLY A 276 14.39 -18.45 16.04
N GLU A 277 13.49 -18.97 15.20
CA GLU A 277 12.46 -19.94 15.61
C GLU A 277 13.05 -21.33 15.91
N SER A 278 14.03 -21.77 15.12
CA SER A 278 14.73 -23.05 15.36
C SER A 278 15.44 -23.05 16.73
N ILE A 279 16.10 -21.93 17.08
CA ILE A 279 16.79 -21.79 18.38
C ILE A 279 15.81 -21.73 19.55
N MET A 280 14.62 -21.16 19.33
CA MET A 280 13.60 -21.02 20.36
C MET A 280 12.86 -22.34 20.59
N SER A 281 12.57 -23.12 19.55
CA SER A 281 11.97 -24.45 19.66
C SER A 281 12.92 -25.48 20.29
N GLU A 282 14.22 -25.41 20.00
CA GLU A 282 15.21 -26.25 20.66
C GLU A 282 15.41 -25.90 22.14
N ARG A 283 15.34 -24.62 22.51
CA ARG A 283 15.36 -24.21 23.92
C ARG A 283 14.13 -24.68 24.71
N ILE A 284 12.94 -24.64 24.13
CA ILE A 284 11.70 -25.12 24.76
C ILE A 284 11.76 -26.65 24.91
N ALA A 285 12.22 -27.38 23.90
CA ALA A 285 12.36 -28.83 23.95
C ALA A 285 13.40 -29.28 25.00
N SER A 286 14.49 -28.51 25.16
CA SER A 286 15.54 -28.83 26.17
C SER A 286 15.08 -28.51 27.61
N THR A 287 14.18 -27.56 27.79
CA THR A 287 13.65 -27.20 29.13
C THR A 287 12.61 -28.20 29.62
N THR A 288 11.79 -28.75 28.72
CA THR A 288 10.80 -29.81 29.06
C THR A 288 11.45 -31.16 29.33
N SER A 289 12.60 -31.47 28.71
CA SER A 289 13.34 -32.73 28.98
C SER A 289 14.04 -32.73 30.34
N ARG A 290 14.35 -31.58 30.94
CA ARG A 290 14.97 -31.49 32.28
C ARG A 290 13.95 -31.51 33.41
N ALA A 291 12.66 -31.19 33.20
CA ALA A 291 11.64 -31.21 34.22
C ALA A 291 11.00 -32.60 34.44
N GLY A 292 11.34 -33.57 33.59
CA GLY A 292 10.82 -34.95 33.70
C GLY A 292 11.76 -35.96 34.38
N ARG A 293 12.88 -35.51 34.95
CA ARG A 293 13.83 -36.37 35.72
C ARG A 293 14.20 -35.68 37.05
N ALA A 294 13.24 -35.52 37.92
CA ALA A 294 13.44 -35.26 39.32
C ALA A 294 12.30 -35.91 40.13
#